data_081efac533abf966c8d86278dac23cb1
#
_entry.id   081efac533abf966c8d86278dac23cb1
#
_cell.length_a   1.000
_cell.length_b   1.000
_cell.length_c   1.000
_cell.angle_alpha   90.00
_cell.angle_beta   90.00
_cell.angle_gamma   90.00
#
_symmetry.space_group_name_H-M   'P 1'
#
loop_
_entity.id
_entity.type
_entity.pdbx_description
1 polymer ?
#
loop_
_entity_poly.entity_id
_entity_poly.type
_entity_poly.pdbx_seq_one_letter_code
_entity_poly.pdbx_strand_id
1 'polypeptide(L)'
;MVGTATGPVIGGAIVQRTSWRWVFYLNLPVAGLTLVLNFLFLKLKWKNEGSLMDKLKRIDYIGNILLTLAVVSVLIALSWGGSRYSWSSYKVLVPLILGLFGLVVFHLYEIMPWVKAPILPERLFKRRTPAAALLIAFLQFFTMYYSILGLPIYFQGVKGQSPLQSGVSFLPISTLSVFMGIVTGTIMTKTGRFKMLHVAAFVFKAIGMGLFSRFNADTSRAEYICIQLIFAIGIGFLATSGLPGVQADLSDEDAALSTAAYDFMRAYGAIWGVSIPAAVFNSRSKSQAFKVTDPDVRSILNSGGAY
;
A
#
# COMPACT_ATOMS: atom_id res chain seq x y z
N MET A 1 8.47 -12.36 -2.86
CA MET A 1 8.77 -11.63 -4.13
C MET A 1 8.28 -12.35 -5.40
N VAL A 2 8.42 -13.70 -5.54
CA VAL A 2 7.86 -14.42 -6.72
C VAL A 2 6.35 -14.19 -6.88
N GLY A 3 5.58 -14.28 -5.80
CA GLY A 3 4.13 -14.00 -5.83
C GLY A 3 3.77 -12.59 -6.28
N THR A 4 4.59 -11.60 -5.94
CA THR A 4 4.38 -10.21 -6.39
C THR A 4 4.61 -10.06 -7.91
N ALA A 5 5.57 -10.80 -8.46
CA ALA A 5 5.84 -10.78 -9.90
C ALA A 5 4.78 -11.55 -10.70
N THR A 6 4.35 -12.73 -10.22
CA THR A 6 3.43 -13.61 -10.95
C THR A 6 1.95 -13.33 -10.68
N GLY A 7 1.63 -12.70 -9.54
CA GLY A 7 0.26 -12.45 -9.08
C GLY A 7 -0.65 -11.80 -10.12
N PRO A 8 -0.28 -10.68 -10.75
CA PRO A 8 -1.11 -10.01 -11.74
C PRO A 8 -1.40 -10.86 -12.97
N VAL A 9 -0.44 -11.67 -13.42
CA VAL A 9 -0.62 -12.56 -14.57
C VAL A 9 -1.54 -13.74 -14.22
N ILE A 10 -1.29 -14.38 -13.08
CA ILE A 10 -2.11 -15.50 -12.61
C ILE A 10 -3.53 -15.03 -12.33
N GLY A 11 -3.69 -13.91 -11.63
CA GLY A 11 -5.00 -13.30 -11.36
C GLY A 11 -5.74 -12.96 -12.65
N GLY A 12 -5.08 -12.30 -13.59
CA GLY A 12 -5.64 -11.95 -14.90
C GLY A 12 -6.05 -13.18 -15.71
N ALA A 13 -5.24 -14.24 -15.73
CA ALA A 13 -5.55 -15.50 -16.40
C ALA A 13 -6.77 -16.20 -15.80
N ILE A 14 -6.87 -16.24 -14.48
CA ILE A 14 -8.00 -16.83 -13.76
C ILE A 14 -9.29 -16.07 -14.06
N VAL A 15 -9.27 -14.74 -13.91
CA VAL A 15 -10.47 -13.90 -14.13
C VAL A 15 -10.94 -13.98 -15.58
N GLN A 16 -10.03 -14.08 -16.54
CA GLN A 16 -10.38 -14.16 -17.96
C GLN A 16 -11.00 -15.52 -18.35
N ARG A 17 -10.56 -16.63 -17.71
CA ARG A 17 -10.97 -17.99 -18.11
C ARG A 17 -12.05 -18.60 -17.23
N THR A 18 -12.23 -18.08 -16.03
CA THR A 18 -13.12 -18.63 -15.01
C THR A 18 -13.89 -17.52 -14.30
N SER A 19 -14.12 -17.65 -13.00
CA SER A 19 -14.74 -16.63 -12.15
C SER A 19 -13.69 -15.96 -11.27
N TRP A 20 -13.87 -14.67 -10.97
CA TRP A 20 -13.05 -13.93 -10.01
C TRP A 20 -12.95 -14.62 -8.63
N ARG A 21 -13.94 -15.46 -8.28
CA ARG A 21 -13.93 -16.23 -7.03
C ARG A 21 -12.75 -17.19 -6.92
N TRP A 22 -12.26 -17.71 -8.05
CA TRP A 22 -11.11 -18.60 -8.08
C TRP A 22 -9.79 -17.95 -7.65
N VAL A 23 -9.67 -16.61 -7.77
CA VAL A 23 -8.52 -15.87 -7.23
C VAL A 23 -8.43 -16.06 -5.71
N PHE A 24 -9.57 -16.11 -5.01
CA PHE A 24 -9.61 -16.37 -3.57
C PHE A 24 -9.40 -17.86 -3.25
N TYR A 25 -10.01 -18.76 -4.01
CA TYR A 25 -9.85 -20.20 -3.80
C TYR A 25 -8.41 -20.67 -3.99
N LEU A 26 -7.64 -20.06 -4.87
CA LEU A 26 -6.22 -20.34 -5.06
C LEU A 26 -5.40 -20.17 -3.76
N ASN A 27 -5.81 -19.25 -2.89
CA ASN A 27 -5.11 -19.03 -1.63
C ASN A 27 -5.32 -20.18 -0.63
N LEU A 28 -6.40 -20.97 -0.74
CA LEU A 28 -6.69 -22.05 0.20
C LEU A 28 -5.62 -23.16 0.15
N PRO A 29 -5.27 -23.74 -1.02
CA PRO A 29 -4.21 -24.76 -1.09
C PRO A 29 -2.84 -24.19 -0.72
N VAL A 30 -2.54 -22.93 -1.07
CA VAL A 30 -1.27 -22.28 -0.70
C VAL A 30 -1.19 -22.09 0.83
N ALA A 31 -2.26 -21.60 1.45
CA ALA A 31 -2.34 -21.45 2.90
C ALA A 31 -2.29 -22.82 3.61
N GLY A 32 -2.99 -23.82 3.10
CA GLY A 32 -2.97 -25.19 3.62
C GLY A 32 -1.57 -25.79 3.58
N LEU A 33 -0.88 -25.69 2.45
CA LEU A 33 0.50 -26.14 2.31
C LEU A 33 1.44 -25.40 3.29
N THR A 34 1.31 -24.08 3.37
CA THR A 34 2.11 -23.27 4.30
C THR A 34 1.88 -23.68 5.75
N LEU A 35 0.62 -23.97 6.14
CA LEU A 35 0.27 -24.42 7.48
C LEU A 35 0.90 -25.78 7.80
N VAL A 36 0.82 -26.74 6.87
CA VAL A 36 1.46 -28.05 7.00
C VAL A 36 2.98 -27.92 7.14
N LEU A 37 3.63 -27.14 6.28
CA LEU A 37 5.07 -26.92 6.33
C LEU A 37 5.49 -26.25 7.65
N ASN A 38 4.74 -25.25 8.13
CA ASN A 38 5.01 -24.63 9.43
C ASN A 38 4.87 -25.65 10.58
N PHE A 39 3.82 -26.46 10.56
CA PHE A 39 3.59 -27.47 11.59
C PHE A 39 4.72 -28.54 11.64
N LEU A 40 5.19 -28.96 10.47
CA LEU A 40 6.22 -30.03 10.38
C LEU A 40 7.64 -29.50 10.66
N PHE A 41 7.97 -28.31 10.15
CA PHE A 41 9.37 -27.83 10.12
C PHE A 41 9.64 -26.66 11.04
N LEU A 42 8.64 -25.85 11.45
CA LEU A 42 8.87 -24.68 12.27
C LEU A 42 9.06 -25.07 13.74
N LYS A 43 10.31 -25.10 14.19
CA LYS A 43 10.66 -25.29 15.60
C LYS A 43 11.12 -23.97 16.21
N LEU A 44 10.18 -23.25 16.82
CA LEU A 44 10.51 -22.01 17.52
C LEU A 44 10.95 -22.32 18.96
N LYS A 45 12.06 -21.72 19.40
CA LYS A 45 12.42 -21.68 20.82
C LYS A 45 11.53 -20.64 21.50
N TRP A 46 10.43 -21.10 22.06
CA TRP A 46 9.48 -20.25 22.76
C TRP A 46 9.94 -20.00 24.19
N LYS A 47 10.23 -18.75 24.55
CA LYS A 47 10.30 -18.33 25.94
C LYS A 47 8.88 -18.06 26.41
N ASN A 48 8.43 -18.81 27.40
CA ASN A 48 7.08 -18.66 27.95
C ASN A 48 7.03 -17.42 28.84
N GLU A 49 6.87 -16.24 28.23
CA GLU A 49 6.78 -14.96 28.95
C GLU A 49 5.32 -14.68 29.31
N GLY A 50 4.87 -15.18 30.45
CA GLY A 50 3.57 -14.85 31.04
C GLY A 50 2.36 -15.63 30.49
N SER A 51 1.23 -15.47 31.19
CA SER A 51 -0.07 -16.05 30.82
C SER A 51 -0.62 -15.41 29.55
N LEU A 52 -1.54 -16.11 28.84
CA LEU A 52 -2.32 -15.54 27.75
C LEU A 52 -3.01 -14.21 28.15
N MET A 53 -3.50 -14.14 29.39
CA MET A 53 -4.12 -12.94 29.95
C MET A 53 -3.14 -11.76 30.02
N ASP A 54 -1.87 -12.00 30.35
CA ASP A 54 -0.84 -10.95 30.40
C ASP A 54 -0.50 -10.44 28.99
N LYS A 55 -0.54 -11.32 28.00
CA LYS A 55 -0.33 -10.95 26.59
C LYS A 55 -1.51 -10.14 26.04
N LEU A 56 -2.73 -10.54 26.36
CA LEU A 56 -3.94 -9.78 25.95
C LEU A 56 -3.99 -8.40 26.61
N LYS A 57 -3.54 -8.26 27.86
CA LYS A 57 -3.44 -6.95 28.54
C LYS A 57 -2.40 -5.99 27.93
N ARG A 58 -1.49 -6.51 27.10
CA ARG A 58 -0.49 -5.69 26.39
C ARG A 58 -1.01 -5.13 25.08
N ILE A 59 -2.24 -5.46 24.67
CA ILE A 59 -2.85 -4.93 23.44
C ILE A 59 -3.54 -3.60 23.77
N ASP A 60 -3.22 -2.57 23.02
CA ASP A 60 -3.92 -1.28 23.08
C ASP A 60 -5.27 -1.36 22.33
N TYR A 61 -6.30 -1.82 23.02
CA TYR A 61 -7.65 -1.93 22.47
C TYR A 61 -8.25 -0.55 22.15
N ILE A 62 -8.01 0.43 23.03
CA ILE A 62 -8.58 1.77 22.89
C ILE A 62 -7.96 2.48 21.66
N GLY A 63 -6.62 2.47 21.57
CA GLY A 63 -5.93 3.04 20.41
C GLY A 63 -6.33 2.37 19.09
N ASN A 64 -6.44 1.02 19.08
CA ASN A 64 -6.87 0.28 17.89
C ASN A 64 -8.30 0.64 17.45
N ILE A 65 -9.25 0.72 18.38
CA ILE A 65 -10.64 1.11 18.08
C ILE A 65 -10.69 2.55 17.57
N LEU A 66 -10.01 3.46 18.27
CA LEU A 66 -9.97 4.87 17.91
C LEU A 66 -9.38 5.09 16.52
N LEU A 67 -8.23 4.48 16.24
CA LEU A 67 -7.59 4.53 14.93
C LEU A 67 -8.50 3.96 13.84
N THR A 68 -9.08 2.77 14.08
CA THR A 68 -9.96 2.11 13.11
C THR A 68 -11.17 2.96 12.80
N LEU A 69 -11.86 3.48 13.80
CA LEU A 69 -13.03 4.33 13.59
C LEU A 69 -12.67 5.64 12.87
N ALA A 70 -11.54 6.26 13.24
CA ALA A 70 -11.07 7.47 12.60
C ALA A 70 -10.74 7.24 11.11
N VAL A 71 -9.95 6.20 10.80
CA VAL A 71 -9.58 5.85 9.42
C VAL A 71 -10.82 5.48 8.61
N VAL A 72 -11.70 4.61 9.12
CA VAL A 72 -12.94 4.22 8.43
C VAL A 72 -13.81 5.44 8.13
N SER A 73 -13.93 6.39 9.07
CA SER A 73 -14.71 7.63 8.85
C SER A 73 -14.14 8.46 7.69
N VAL A 74 -12.81 8.63 7.62
CA VAL A 74 -12.18 9.34 6.48
C VAL A 74 -12.37 8.56 5.19
N LEU A 75 -12.23 7.23 5.21
CA LEU A 75 -12.42 6.39 4.01
C LEU A 75 -13.84 6.46 3.47
N ILE A 76 -14.86 6.47 4.34
CA ILE A 76 -16.25 6.67 3.94
C ILE A 76 -16.42 8.03 3.25
N ALA A 77 -15.85 9.10 3.85
CA ALA A 77 -15.92 10.43 3.27
C ALA A 77 -15.25 10.50 1.89
N LEU A 78 -14.06 9.91 1.73
CA LEU A 78 -13.34 9.86 0.45
C LEU A 78 -14.07 9.02 -0.60
N SER A 79 -14.68 7.91 -0.20
CA SER A 79 -15.43 7.03 -1.09
C SER A 79 -16.73 7.69 -1.60
N TRP A 80 -17.40 8.47 -0.77
CA TRP A 80 -18.66 9.13 -1.14
C TRP A 80 -18.46 10.51 -1.75
N GLY A 81 -17.37 11.19 -1.38
CA GLY A 81 -17.09 12.56 -1.83
C GLY A 81 -16.84 12.66 -3.32
N GLY A 82 -17.55 13.58 -3.98
CA GLY A 82 -17.43 13.80 -5.43
C GLY A 82 -18.05 12.70 -6.30
N SER A 83 -18.29 11.51 -5.73
CA SER A 83 -18.96 10.40 -6.42
C SER A 83 -20.46 10.36 -6.10
N ARG A 84 -20.82 9.89 -4.92
CA ARG A 84 -22.23 9.73 -4.49
C ARG A 84 -22.84 11.02 -3.98
N TYR A 85 -22.08 11.83 -3.26
CA TYR A 85 -22.51 13.11 -2.70
C TYR A 85 -21.52 14.21 -3.05
N SER A 86 -22.00 15.48 -3.11
CA SER A 86 -21.12 16.63 -3.25
C SER A 86 -20.14 16.70 -2.06
N TRP A 87 -18.92 17.17 -2.30
CA TRP A 87 -17.93 17.41 -1.24
C TRP A 87 -18.42 18.34 -0.13
N SER A 88 -19.33 19.27 -0.46
CA SER A 88 -19.97 20.18 0.50
C SER A 88 -21.13 19.56 1.27
N SER A 89 -21.53 18.31 0.98
CA SER A 89 -22.62 17.64 1.67
C SER A 89 -22.23 17.25 3.10
N TYR A 90 -23.16 17.42 4.05
CA TYR A 90 -22.96 16.96 5.43
C TYR A 90 -22.64 15.47 5.54
N LYS A 91 -23.14 14.65 4.60
CA LYS A 91 -22.86 13.19 4.54
C LYS A 91 -21.38 12.88 4.27
N VAL A 92 -20.65 13.81 3.67
CA VAL A 92 -19.20 13.73 3.43
C VAL A 92 -18.43 14.50 4.49
N LEU A 93 -18.84 15.73 4.80
CA LEU A 93 -18.12 16.60 5.72
C LEU A 93 -18.12 16.06 7.16
N VAL A 94 -19.25 15.52 7.66
CA VAL A 94 -19.29 15.01 9.03
C VAL A 94 -18.32 13.84 9.23
N PRO A 95 -18.36 12.75 8.44
CA PRO A 95 -17.38 11.67 8.61
C PRO A 95 -15.93 12.11 8.33
N LEU A 96 -15.71 13.06 7.41
CA LEU A 96 -14.37 13.59 7.15
C LEU A 96 -13.81 14.33 8.39
N ILE A 97 -14.59 15.26 8.95
CA ILE A 97 -14.17 16.04 10.12
C ILE A 97 -13.99 15.14 11.34
N LEU A 98 -14.95 14.25 11.59
CA LEU A 98 -14.87 13.31 12.72
C LEU A 98 -13.68 12.36 12.57
N GLY A 99 -13.42 11.89 11.36
CA GLY A 99 -12.29 11.01 11.10
C GLY A 99 -10.94 11.74 11.27
N LEU A 100 -10.78 12.93 10.70
CA LEU A 100 -9.55 13.73 10.87
C LEU A 100 -9.34 14.13 12.34
N PHE A 101 -10.38 14.56 13.02
CA PHE A 101 -10.32 14.83 14.46
C PHE A 101 -9.96 13.58 15.26
N GLY A 102 -10.58 12.43 14.93
CA GLY A 102 -10.26 11.14 15.54
C GLY A 102 -8.80 10.74 15.36
N LEU A 103 -8.19 10.99 14.18
CA LEU A 103 -6.75 10.77 13.96
C LEU A 103 -5.89 11.66 14.86
N VAL A 104 -6.26 12.92 15.05
CA VAL A 104 -5.55 13.82 15.98
C VAL A 104 -5.68 13.29 17.42
N VAL A 105 -6.88 12.93 17.84
CA VAL A 105 -7.13 12.35 19.18
C VAL A 105 -6.35 11.06 19.38
N PHE A 106 -6.28 10.18 18.37
CA PHE A 106 -5.47 8.97 18.39
C PHE A 106 -3.99 9.29 18.64
N HIS A 107 -3.40 10.24 17.91
CA HIS A 107 -2.00 10.60 18.11
C HIS A 107 -1.75 11.23 19.48
N LEU A 108 -2.67 12.04 19.99
CA LEU A 108 -2.57 12.59 21.35
C LEU A 108 -2.70 11.50 22.41
N TYR A 109 -3.58 10.51 22.20
CA TYR A 109 -3.75 9.36 23.08
C TYR A 109 -2.46 8.51 23.15
N GLU A 110 -1.84 8.21 22.00
CA GLU A 110 -0.60 7.42 21.92
C GLU A 110 0.58 8.01 22.72
N ILE A 111 0.61 9.34 22.88
CA ILE A 111 1.68 10.05 23.63
C ILE A 111 1.43 10.02 25.14
N MET A 112 0.23 9.61 25.59
CA MET A 112 -0.12 9.67 27.00
C MET A 112 0.66 8.63 27.86
N PRO A 113 1.14 9.03 29.07
CA PRO A 113 2.00 8.16 29.90
C PRO A 113 1.35 6.86 30.37
N TRP A 114 0.03 6.80 30.39
CA TRP A 114 -0.71 5.58 30.82
C TRP A 114 -0.86 4.53 29.71
N VAL A 115 -0.55 4.85 28.44
CA VAL A 115 -0.57 3.89 27.34
C VAL A 115 0.68 3.03 27.41
N LYS A 116 0.54 1.79 27.92
CA LYS A 116 1.67 0.89 28.19
C LYS A 116 2.29 0.26 26.94
N ALA A 117 1.48 0.08 25.89
CA ALA A 117 1.90 -0.59 24.65
C ALA A 117 1.32 0.14 23.42
N PRO A 118 1.81 1.36 23.13
CA PRO A 118 1.33 2.15 22.02
C PRO A 118 1.60 1.47 20.66
N ILE A 119 0.71 1.66 19.68
CA ILE A 119 0.87 1.14 18.31
C ILE A 119 2.09 1.80 17.64
N LEU A 120 2.27 3.10 17.89
CA LEU A 120 3.38 3.90 17.38
C LEU A 120 4.17 4.52 18.56
N PRO A 121 5.13 3.78 19.14
CA PRO A 121 5.86 4.28 20.30
C PRO A 121 6.63 5.55 20.00
N GLU A 122 6.40 6.58 20.81
CA GLU A 122 7.04 7.91 20.68
C GLU A 122 8.58 7.82 20.61
N ARG A 123 9.17 6.86 21.32
CA ARG A 123 10.63 6.66 21.36
C ARG A 123 11.24 6.38 19.98
N LEU A 124 10.50 5.79 19.03
CA LEU A 124 10.96 5.58 17.65
C LEU A 124 11.03 6.90 16.88
N PHE A 125 10.20 7.89 17.23
CA PHE A 125 10.15 9.20 16.57
C PHE A 125 11.10 10.23 17.20
N LYS A 126 11.64 9.98 18.40
CA LYS A 126 12.63 10.87 19.05
C LYS A 126 13.95 10.96 18.28
N ARG A 127 14.31 9.88 17.57
CA ARG A 127 15.50 9.86 16.74
C ARG A 127 15.15 10.17 15.29
N ARG A 128 15.93 11.04 14.65
CA ARG A 128 15.67 11.52 13.27
C ARG A 128 15.70 10.40 12.23
N THR A 129 16.63 9.44 12.37
CA THR A 129 16.80 8.36 11.40
C THR A 129 15.61 7.40 11.36
N PRO A 130 15.17 6.77 12.48
CA PRO A 130 13.98 5.93 12.50
C PRO A 130 12.70 6.67 12.06
N ALA A 131 12.50 7.92 12.55
CA ALA A 131 11.34 8.72 12.19
C ALA A 131 11.27 8.98 10.68
N ALA A 132 12.39 9.38 10.07
CA ALA A 132 12.47 9.59 8.62
C ALA A 132 12.25 8.29 7.85
N ALA A 133 12.80 7.16 8.32
CA ALA A 133 12.64 5.86 7.67
C ALA A 133 11.20 5.33 7.77
N LEU A 134 10.49 5.57 8.86
CA LEU A 134 9.06 5.26 9.00
C LEU A 134 8.20 6.11 8.06
N LEU A 135 8.49 7.41 7.92
CA LEU A 135 7.82 8.26 6.95
C LEU A 135 8.10 7.80 5.50
N ILE A 136 9.33 7.39 5.22
CA ILE A 136 9.73 6.80 3.94
C ILE A 136 8.92 5.52 3.66
N ALA A 137 8.72 4.66 4.66
CA ALA A 137 7.89 3.46 4.53
C ALA A 137 6.44 3.81 4.16
N PHE A 138 5.83 4.77 4.84
CA PHE A 138 4.50 5.28 4.51
C PHE A 138 4.42 5.76 3.06
N LEU A 139 5.30 6.67 2.65
CA LEU A 139 5.31 7.24 1.29
C LEU A 139 5.62 6.18 0.21
N GLN A 140 6.47 5.20 0.54
CA GLN A 140 6.76 4.07 -0.33
C GLN A 140 5.51 3.29 -0.68
N PHE A 141 4.74 2.89 0.33
CA PHE A 141 3.55 2.08 0.13
C PHE A 141 2.38 2.89 -0.42
N PHE A 142 2.25 4.15 -0.03
CA PHE A 142 1.30 5.08 -0.65
C PHE A 142 1.48 5.13 -2.17
N THR A 143 2.69 5.41 -2.65
CA THR A 143 2.95 5.52 -4.10
C THR A 143 2.92 4.17 -4.82
N MET A 144 3.29 3.08 -4.15
CA MET A 144 3.26 1.74 -4.70
C MET A 144 1.82 1.27 -4.93
N TYR A 145 0.92 1.44 -3.95
CA TYR A 145 -0.47 1.01 -4.07
C TYR A 145 -1.26 1.84 -5.07
N TYR A 146 -0.97 3.14 -5.19
CA TYR A 146 -1.46 3.96 -6.28
C TYR A 146 -1.17 3.32 -7.66
N SER A 147 0.07 2.85 -7.86
CA SER A 147 0.48 2.26 -9.14
C SER A 147 -0.10 0.86 -9.37
N ILE A 148 -0.18 0.04 -8.31
CA ILE A 148 -0.74 -1.32 -8.38
C ILE A 148 -2.20 -1.30 -8.82
N LEU A 149 -2.98 -0.30 -8.43
CA LEU A 149 -4.38 -0.18 -8.80
C LEU A 149 -4.57 0.68 -10.06
N GLY A 150 -3.84 1.79 -10.18
CA GLY A 150 -4.01 2.71 -11.31
C GLY A 150 -3.58 2.14 -12.66
N LEU A 151 -2.48 1.39 -12.71
CA LEU A 151 -1.98 0.84 -13.97
C LEU A 151 -2.91 -0.21 -14.59
N PRO A 152 -3.47 -1.19 -13.87
CA PRO A 152 -4.47 -2.09 -14.43
C PRO A 152 -5.72 -1.38 -14.95
N ILE A 153 -6.18 -0.32 -14.28
CA ILE A 153 -7.31 0.49 -14.75
C ILE A 153 -6.96 1.17 -16.08
N TYR A 154 -5.75 1.73 -16.19
CA TYR A 154 -5.28 2.30 -17.46
C TYR A 154 -5.19 1.24 -18.56
N PHE A 155 -4.59 0.07 -18.29
CA PHE A 155 -4.45 -0.97 -19.31
C PHE A 155 -5.79 -1.53 -19.78
N GLN A 156 -6.73 -1.76 -18.86
CA GLN A 156 -8.05 -2.30 -19.22
C GLN A 156 -8.99 -1.20 -19.74
N GLY A 157 -9.08 -0.05 -19.05
CA GLY A 157 -10.03 1.00 -19.37
C GLY A 157 -9.62 1.89 -20.56
N VAL A 158 -8.33 2.22 -20.68
CA VAL A 158 -7.84 3.13 -21.73
C VAL A 158 -7.27 2.36 -22.93
N LYS A 159 -6.47 1.32 -22.65
CA LYS A 159 -5.83 0.51 -23.70
C LYS A 159 -6.72 -0.65 -24.20
N GLY A 160 -7.88 -0.90 -23.57
CA GLY A 160 -8.80 -1.98 -23.95
C GLY A 160 -8.21 -3.39 -23.81
N GLN A 161 -7.19 -3.56 -22.96
CA GLN A 161 -6.54 -4.87 -22.77
C GLN A 161 -7.41 -5.83 -21.97
N SER A 162 -7.35 -7.12 -22.29
CA SER A 162 -7.96 -8.15 -21.47
C SER A 162 -7.29 -8.22 -20.08
N PRO A 163 -7.94 -8.80 -19.04
CA PRO A 163 -7.36 -8.97 -17.71
C PRO A 163 -5.98 -9.65 -17.74
N LEU A 164 -5.81 -10.67 -18.56
CA LEU A 164 -4.52 -11.35 -18.73
C LEU A 164 -3.47 -10.44 -19.36
N GLN A 165 -3.83 -9.73 -20.44
CA GLN A 165 -2.91 -8.79 -21.10
C GLN A 165 -2.50 -7.65 -20.19
N SER A 166 -3.44 -7.12 -19.39
CA SER A 166 -3.17 -6.12 -18.35
C SER A 166 -2.15 -6.65 -17.32
N GLY A 167 -2.33 -7.89 -16.86
CA GLY A 167 -1.36 -8.57 -15.98
C GLY A 167 0.03 -8.70 -16.60
N VAL A 168 0.10 -9.09 -17.88
CA VAL A 168 1.37 -9.16 -18.64
C VAL A 168 1.99 -7.77 -18.82
N SER A 169 1.18 -6.75 -19.10
CA SER A 169 1.65 -5.36 -19.23
C SER A 169 2.17 -4.76 -17.92
N PHE A 170 1.80 -5.35 -16.77
CA PHE A 170 2.30 -4.99 -15.45
C PHE A 170 3.62 -5.70 -15.07
N LEU A 171 4.02 -6.79 -15.78
CA LEU A 171 5.23 -7.55 -15.48
C LEU A 171 6.53 -6.72 -15.42
N PRO A 172 6.77 -5.73 -16.28
CA PRO A 172 7.99 -4.94 -16.23
C PRO A 172 8.25 -4.33 -14.85
N ILE A 173 7.21 -3.77 -14.23
CA ILE A 173 7.34 -3.13 -12.91
C ILE A 173 7.59 -4.16 -11.80
N SER A 174 6.86 -5.28 -11.81
CA SER A 174 6.98 -6.31 -10.79
C SER A 174 8.31 -7.06 -10.89
N THR A 175 8.73 -7.44 -12.09
CA THR A 175 9.97 -8.20 -12.31
C THR A 175 11.21 -7.37 -11.99
N LEU A 176 11.29 -6.14 -12.52
CA LEU A 176 12.46 -5.30 -12.26
C LEU A 176 12.55 -4.87 -10.79
N SER A 177 11.42 -4.61 -10.13
CA SER A 177 11.45 -4.26 -8.70
C SER A 177 12.02 -5.39 -7.82
N VAL A 178 11.72 -6.66 -8.16
CA VAL A 178 12.30 -7.83 -7.47
C VAL A 178 13.80 -7.90 -7.69
N PHE A 179 14.24 -7.78 -8.96
CA PHE A 179 15.67 -7.79 -9.30
C PHE A 179 16.43 -6.65 -8.61
N MET A 180 15.89 -5.44 -8.65
CA MET A 180 16.50 -4.28 -7.97
C MET A 180 16.49 -4.42 -6.45
N GLY A 181 15.57 -5.15 -5.87
CA GLY A 181 15.58 -5.50 -4.43
C GLY A 181 16.79 -6.38 -4.08
N ILE A 182 17.14 -7.35 -4.92
CA ILE A 182 18.33 -8.20 -4.74
C ILE A 182 19.62 -7.36 -4.87
N VAL A 183 19.70 -6.52 -5.90
CA VAL A 183 20.83 -5.59 -6.10
C VAL A 183 20.99 -4.67 -4.88
N THR A 184 19.90 -4.13 -4.37
CA THR A 184 19.90 -3.28 -3.18
C THR A 184 20.43 -4.01 -1.94
N GLY A 185 19.97 -5.23 -1.70
CA GLY A 185 20.48 -6.07 -0.60
C GLY A 185 22.00 -6.28 -0.71
N THR A 186 22.50 -6.57 -1.91
CA THR A 186 23.94 -6.73 -2.17
C THR A 186 24.72 -5.43 -1.94
N ILE A 187 24.20 -4.28 -2.36
CA ILE A 187 24.85 -2.98 -2.11
C ILE A 187 24.88 -2.69 -0.61
N MET A 188 23.78 -2.92 0.09
CA MET A 188 23.70 -2.68 1.54
C MET A 188 24.66 -3.53 2.35
N THR A 189 24.73 -4.85 2.06
CA THR A 189 25.67 -5.75 2.76
C THR A 189 27.14 -5.36 2.57
N LYS A 190 27.48 -4.79 1.40
CA LYS A 190 28.85 -4.37 1.11
C LYS A 190 29.19 -2.97 1.63
N THR A 191 28.22 -2.06 1.64
CA THR A 191 28.50 -0.62 1.92
C THR A 191 27.95 -0.12 3.24
N GLY A 192 26.92 -0.76 3.80
CA GLY A 192 26.17 -0.28 4.96
C GLY A 192 25.40 1.03 4.71
N ARG A 193 25.39 1.56 3.51
CA ARG A 193 24.85 2.90 3.18
C ARG A 193 23.44 2.80 2.61
N PHE A 194 22.43 2.93 3.45
CA PHE A 194 21.02 2.94 3.02
C PHE A 194 20.51 4.32 2.58
N LYS A 195 21.07 5.42 3.12
CA LYS A 195 20.58 6.79 2.82
C LYS A 195 20.61 7.12 1.33
N MET A 196 21.70 6.80 0.64
CA MET A 196 21.83 7.06 -0.80
C MET A 196 20.80 6.26 -1.62
N LEU A 197 20.52 5.01 -1.20
CA LEU A 197 19.52 4.16 -1.85
C LEU A 197 18.11 4.75 -1.67
N HIS A 198 17.78 5.28 -0.49
CA HIS A 198 16.49 5.93 -0.24
C HIS A 198 16.31 7.19 -1.10
N VAL A 199 17.33 8.04 -1.19
CA VAL A 199 17.30 9.23 -2.05
C VAL A 199 17.11 8.83 -3.51
N ALA A 200 17.95 7.92 -4.02
CA ALA A 200 17.83 7.44 -5.40
C ALA A 200 16.46 6.81 -5.67
N ALA A 201 15.92 6.04 -4.73
CA ALA A 201 14.59 5.44 -4.84
C ALA A 201 13.49 6.48 -5.08
N PHE A 202 13.46 7.54 -4.27
CA PHE A 202 12.46 8.58 -4.43
C PHE A 202 12.65 9.41 -5.70
N VAL A 203 13.89 9.63 -6.15
CA VAL A 203 14.17 10.28 -7.44
C VAL A 203 13.56 9.46 -8.58
N PHE A 204 13.88 8.15 -8.65
CA PHE A 204 13.32 7.28 -9.69
C PHE A 204 11.79 7.17 -9.62
N LYS A 205 11.23 7.09 -8.42
CA LYS A 205 9.77 7.04 -8.23
C LYS A 205 9.11 8.34 -8.65
N ALA A 206 9.66 9.50 -8.28
CA ALA A 206 9.12 10.80 -8.66
C ALA A 206 9.14 10.99 -10.18
N ILE A 207 10.24 10.62 -10.85
CA ILE A 207 10.35 10.65 -12.30
C ILE A 207 9.30 9.71 -12.93
N GLY A 208 9.26 8.45 -12.47
CA GLY A 208 8.32 7.45 -13.01
C GLY A 208 6.85 7.87 -12.83
N MET A 209 6.47 8.35 -11.64
CA MET A 209 5.11 8.85 -11.40
C MET A 209 4.78 10.10 -12.22
N GLY A 210 5.72 11.03 -12.36
CA GLY A 210 5.54 12.18 -13.22
C GLY A 210 5.32 11.77 -14.69
N LEU A 211 6.06 10.77 -15.16
CA LEU A 211 5.91 10.25 -16.52
C LEU A 211 4.60 9.46 -16.72
N PHE A 212 4.02 8.86 -15.69
CA PHE A 212 2.68 8.24 -15.81
C PHE A 212 1.60 9.23 -16.23
N SER A 213 1.76 10.53 -15.96
CA SER A 213 0.81 11.56 -16.40
C SER A 213 0.74 11.72 -17.93
N ARG A 214 1.73 11.20 -18.67
CA ARG A 214 1.75 11.20 -20.15
C ARG A 214 0.95 10.05 -20.75
N PHE A 215 0.53 9.08 -19.95
CA PHE A 215 -0.21 7.92 -20.44
C PHE A 215 -1.54 8.33 -21.07
N ASN A 216 -1.76 7.85 -22.29
CA ASN A 216 -2.98 8.07 -23.07
C ASN A 216 -3.29 6.83 -23.94
N ALA A 217 -4.33 6.91 -24.77
CA ALA A 217 -4.72 5.82 -25.66
C ALA A 217 -3.63 5.46 -26.70
N ASP A 218 -2.83 6.44 -27.14
CA ASP A 218 -1.82 6.28 -28.19
C ASP A 218 -0.43 5.90 -27.66
N THR A 219 -0.22 5.90 -26.33
CA THR A 219 1.06 5.54 -25.70
C THR A 219 1.57 4.19 -26.21
N SER A 220 2.76 4.16 -26.78
CA SER A 220 3.34 2.94 -27.35
C SER A 220 3.69 1.90 -26.26
N ARG A 221 3.80 0.62 -26.68
CA ARG A 221 4.21 -0.45 -25.76
C ARG A 221 5.60 -0.19 -25.17
N ALA A 222 6.54 0.27 -25.98
CA ALA A 222 7.89 0.58 -25.52
C ALA A 222 7.90 1.71 -24.48
N GLU A 223 7.10 2.76 -24.72
CA GLU A 223 7.03 3.92 -23.83
C GLU A 223 6.51 3.53 -22.43
N TYR A 224 5.36 2.83 -22.35
CA TYR A 224 4.84 2.47 -21.05
C TYR A 224 5.72 1.45 -20.30
N ILE A 225 6.45 0.58 -21.02
CA ILE A 225 7.44 -0.33 -20.42
C ILE A 225 8.61 0.47 -19.84
N CYS A 226 9.22 1.38 -20.61
CA CYS A 226 10.33 2.19 -20.14
C CYS A 226 9.98 3.02 -18.90
N ILE A 227 8.80 3.63 -18.88
CA ILE A 227 8.34 4.42 -17.74
C ILE A 227 8.12 3.53 -16.50
N GLN A 228 7.54 2.34 -16.68
CA GLN A 228 7.40 1.37 -15.61
C GLN A 228 8.74 0.91 -15.05
N LEU A 229 9.74 0.69 -15.90
CA LEU A 229 11.07 0.27 -15.47
C LEU A 229 11.74 1.36 -14.61
N ILE A 230 11.61 2.64 -14.97
CA ILE A 230 12.11 3.76 -14.16
C ILE A 230 11.49 3.72 -12.76
N PHE A 231 10.17 3.59 -12.67
CA PHE A 231 9.46 3.53 -11.39
C PHE A 231 9.84 2.29 -10.57
N ALA A 232 10.01 1.13 -11.24
CA ALA A 232 10.37 -0.14 -10.62
C ALA A 232 11.73 -0.13 -9.92
N ILE A 233 12.73 0.60 -10.47
CA ILE A 233 14.03 0.80 -9.83
C ILE A 233 13.82 1.43 -8.43
N GLY A 234 13.00 2.45 -8.34
CA GLY A 234 12.71 3.10 -7.07
C GLY A 234 11.97 2.20 -6.07
N ILE A 235 11.04 1.35 -6.54
CA ILE A 235 10.38 0.35 -5.68
C ILE A 235 11.42 -0.63 -5.12
N GLY A 236 12.29 -1.18 -5.98
CA GLY A 236 13.27 -2.19 -5.61
C GLY A 236 14.29 -1.66 -4.60
N PHE A 237 14.75 -0.43 -4.75
CA PHE A 237 15.67 0.19 -3.78
C PHE A 237 15.11 0.23 -2.36
N LEU A 238 13.83 0.51 -2.19
CA LEU A 238 13.19 0.57 -0.87
C LEU A 238 12.72 -0.80 -0.35
N ALA A 239 12.52 -1.77 -1.23
CA ALA A 239 11.99 -3.07 -0.84
C ALA A 239 12.86 -3.80 0.20
N THR A 240 14.18 -3.66 0.10
CA THR A 240 15.13 -4.34 0.98
C THR A 240 15.78 -3.38 1.99
N SER A 241 15.87 -2.07 1.68
CA SER A 241 16.56 -1.09 2.55
C SER A 241 15.64 -0.42 3.57
N GLY A 242 14.32 -0.57 3.45
CA GLY A 242 13.36 0.16 4.29
C GLY A 242 13.45 -0.21 5.77
N LEU A 243 13.24 -1.47 6.12
CA LEU A 243 13.29 -1.93 7.51
C LEU A 243 14.67 -1.76 8.16
N PRO A 244 15.80 -2.17 7.53
CA PRO A 244 17.12 -1.88 8.08
C PRO A 244 17.38 -0.39 8.30
N GLY A 245 16.81 0.49 7.48
CA GLY A 245 16.90 1.94 7.68
C GLY A 245 16.20 2.43 8.94
N VAL A 246 15.09 1.79 9.35
CA VAL A 246 14.43 2.07 10.64
C VAL A 246 15.27 1.59 11.82
N GLN A 247 15.89 0.41 11.68
CA GLN A 247 16.64 -0.27 12.74
C GLN A 247 18.07 0.26 12.95
N ALA A 248 18.59 1.04 12.00
CA ALA A 248 20.01 1.44 11.95
C ALA A 248 20.55 2.11 13.23
N ASP A 249 19.71 2.85 13.96
CA ASP A 249 20.08 3.60 15.18
C ASP A 249 19.34 3.09 16.42
N LEU A 250 18.73 1.91 16.37
CA LEU A 250 17.93 1.34 17.47
C LEU A 250 18.69 0.22 18.18
N SER A 251 18.33 -0.02 19.45
CA SER A 251 18.83 -1.17 20.21
C SER A 251 18.14 -2.47 19.76
N ASP A 252 18.74 -3.61 20.08
CA ASP A 252 18.17 -4.94 19.80
C ASP A 252 16.79 -5.12 20.47
N GLU A 253 16.58 -4.49 21.63
CA GLU A 253 15.30 -4.51 22.35
C GLU A 253 14.18 -3.83 21.55
N ASP A 254 14.52 -2.79 20.76
CA ASP A 254 13.58 -2.06 19.93
C ASP A 254 13.38 -2.70 18.54
N ALA A 255 14.13 -3.73 18.17
CA ALA A 255 14.09 -4.34 16.85
C ALA A 255 12.70 -4.93 16.51
N ALA A 256 12.08 -5.66 17.44
CA ALA A 256 10.73 -6.22 17.26
C ALA A 256 9.67 -5.11 17.13
N LEU A 257 9.79 -4.08 17.99
CA LEU A 257 8.88 -2.95 18.01
C LEU A 257 8.99 -2.11 16.74
N SER A 258 10.22 -1.87 16.27
CA SER A 258 10.47 -1.14 15.02
C SER A 258 9.94 -1.88 13.79
N THR A 259 9.98 -3.21 13.80
CA THR A 259 9.38 -4.04 12.75
C THR A 259 7.87 -3.88 12.72
N ALA A 260 7.21 -3.93 13.87
CA ALA A 260 5.77 -3.73 13.98
C ALA A 260 5.36 -2.31 13.51
N ALA A 261 6.10 -1.28 13.95
CA ALA A 261 5.86 0.11 13.52
C ALA A 261 6.10 0.30 12.01
N TYR A 262 7.10 -0.35 11.46
CA TYR A 262 7.38 -0.33 10.02
C TYR A 262 6.23 -0.97 9.22
N ASP A 263 5.75 -2.14 9.63
CA ASP A 263 4.63 -2.81 8.98
C ASP A 263 3.32 -2.03 9.13
N PHE A 264 3.10 -1.38 10.28
CA PHE A 264 1.99 -0.47 10.47
C PHE A 264 2.06 0.71 9.47
N MET A 265 3.21 1.39 9.34
CA MET A 265 3.38 2.51 8.42
C MET A 265 3.21 2.10 6.96
N ARG A 266 3.62 0.89 6.60
CA ARG A 266 3.36 0.29 5.28
C ARG A 266 1.87 0.13 5.01
N ALA A 267 1.16 -0.52 5.93
CA ALA A 267 -0.29 -0.75 5.81
C ALA A 267 -1.05 0.59 5.78
N TYR A 268 -0.66 1.52 6.65
CA TYR A 268 -1.25 2.86 6.70
C TYR A 268 -1.03 3.63 5.40
N GLY A 269 0.20 3.60 4.84
CA GLY A 269 0.49 4.18 3.53
C GLY A 269 -0.32 3.56 2.39
N ALA A 270 -0.50 2.23 2.41
CA ALA A 270 -1.29 1.52 1.42
C ALA A 270 -2.76 1.95 1.41
N ILE A 271 -3.38 2.12 2.59
CA ILE A 271 -4.77 2.59 2.73
C ILE A 271 -4.96 3.93 2.01
N TRP A 272 -4.09 4.90 2.28
CA TRP A 272 -4.18 6.22 1.67
C TRP A 272 -3.80 6.20 0.18
N GLY A 273 -2.85 5.36 -0.21
CA GLY A 273 -2.43 5.14 -1.59
C GLY A 273 -3.52 4.55 -2.49
N VAL A 274 -4.50 3.87 -1.91
CA VAL A 274 -5.71 3.39 -2.61
C VAL A 274 -6.80 4.46 -2.61
N SER A 275 -7.11 5.01 -1.44
CA SER A 275 -8.35 5.76 -1.23
C SER A 275 -8.32 7.17 -1.82
N ILE A 276 -7.19 7.88 -1.70
CA ILE A 276 -7.06 9.24 -2.23
C ILE A 276 -7.12 9.26 -3.76
N PRO A 277 -6.33 8.42 -4.47
CA PRO A 277 -6.41 8.36 -5.93
C PRO A 277 -7.78 7.91 -6.44
N ALA A 278 -8.42 6.95 -5.75
CA ALA A 278 -9.78 6.51 -6.11
C ALA A 278 -10.79 7.65 -6.02
N ALA A 279 -10.74 8.44 -4.93
CA ALA A 279 -11.62 9.60 -4.76
C ALA A 279 -11.40 10.66 -5.85
N VAL A 280 -10.14 10.96 -6.19
CA VAL A 280 -9.78 11.90 -7.26
C VAL A 280 -10.26 11.39 -8.61
N PHE A 281 -10.00 10.10 -8.91
CA PHE A 281 -10.39 9.47 -10.17
C PHE A 281 -11.92 9.46 -10.35
N ASN A 282 -12.67 9.01 -9.36
CA ASN A 282 -14.13 9.00 -9.39
C ASN A 282 -14.72 10.41 -9.55
N SER A 283 -14.19 11.39 -8.81
CA SER A 283 -14.63 12.78 -8.90
C SER A 283 -14.39 13.35 -10.32
N ARG A 284 -13.24 13.07 -10.91
CA ARG A 284 -12.91 13.50 -12.28
C ARG A 284 -13.73 12.77 -13.34
N SER A 285 -13.90 11.45 -13.20
CA SER A 285 -14.71 10.64 -14.10
C SER A 285 -16.16 11.13 -14.12
N LYS A 286 -16.74 11.42 -12.96
CA LYS A 286 -18.07 12.01 -12.84
C LYS A 286 -18.15 13.38 -13.55
N SER A 287 -17.17 14.25 -13.34
CA SER A 287 -17.15 15.58 -13.99
C SER A 287 -17.04 15.52 -15.52
N GLN A 288 -16.59 14.40 -16.07
CA GLN A 288 -16.46 14.17 -17.51
C GLN A 288 -17.54 13.22 -18.07
N ALA A 289 -18.43 12.70 -17.24
CA ALA A 289 -19.44 11.71 -17.61
C ALA A 289 -20.38 12.23 -18.74
N PHE A 290 -20.57 13.54 -18.87
CA PHE A 290 -21.38 14.14 -19.93
C PHE A 290 -20.84 13.87 -21.35
N LYS A 291 -19.53 13.56 -21.49
CA LYS A 291 -18.89 13.21 -22.75
C LYS A 291 -19.17 11.78 -23.21
N VAL A 292 -19.69 10.94 -22.31
CA VAL A 292 -19.98 9.54 -22.61
C VAL A 292 -21.37 9.46 -23.25
N THR A 293 -21.43 8.87 -24.45
CA THR A 293 -22.68 8.77 -25.25
C THR A 293 -23.61 7.69 -24.67
N ASP A 294 -23.05 6.59 -24.17
CA ASP A 294 -23.80 5.47 -23.61
C ASP A 294 -24.47 5.86 -22.27
N PRO A 295 -25.83 5.80 -22.18
CA PRO A 295 -26.57 6.18 -20.98
C PRO A 295 -26.25 5.29 -19.77
N ASP A 296 -26.04 3.98 -19.99
CA ASP A 296 -25.77 3.02 -18.91
C ASP A 296 -24.38 3.27 -18.30
N VAL A 297 -23.37 3.42 -19.14
CA VAL A 297 -22.01 3.78 -18.71
C VAL A 297 -22.01 5.14 -18.01
N ARG A 298 -22.75 6.13 -18.55
CA ARG A 298 -22.88 7.44 -17.91
C ARG A 298 -23.51 7.36 -16.51
N SER A 299 -24.52 6.50 -16.33
CA SER A 299 -25.16 6.29 -15.03
C SER A 299 -24.19 5.69 -14.00
N ILE A 300 -23.36 4.73 -14.41
CA ILE A 300 -22.32 4.11 -13.59
C ILE A 300 -21.29 5.16 -13.16
N LEU A 301 -20.80 5.98 -14.09
CA LEU A 301 -19.84 7.05 -13.78
C LEU A 301 -20.42 8.10 -12.82
N ASN A 302 -21.69 8.44 -12.99
CA ASN A 302 -22.39 9.39 -12.11
C ASN A 302 -22.62 8.85 -10.70
N SER A 303 -22.72 7.51 -10.53
CA SER A 303 -22.87 6.86 -9.24
C SER A 303 -21.53 6.58 -8.53
N GLY A 304 -20.40 6.89 -9.15
CA GLY A 304 -19.06 6.68 -8.59
C GLY A 304 -18.48 5.29 -8.86
N GLY A 305 -18.99 4.59 -9.85
CA GLY A 305 -18.51 3.26 -10.27
C GLY A 305 -17.38 3.28 -11.30
N ALA A 306 -16.59 4.35 -11.35
CA ALA A 306 -15.50 4.48 -12.33
C ALA A 306 -14.21 3.76 -11.91
N TYR A 307 -14.08 3.38 -10.62
CA TYR A 307 -12.86 2.81 -10.04
C TYR A 307 -13.05 1.34 -9.67
#